data_c0bd9f56e172a26c993c3600a7c06e34
#
_entry.id   c0bd9f56e172a26c993c3600a7c06e34
#
_cell.length_a   1.000
_cell.length_b   1.000
_cell.length_c   1.000
_cell.angle_alpha   90.00
_cell.angle_beta   90.00
_cell.angle_gamma   90.00
#
_symmetry.space_group_name_H-M   'P 1'
#
loop_
_entity.id
_entity.type
_entity.pdbx_description
1 polymer ?
#
loop_
_entity_poly.entity_id
_entity_poly.type
_entity_poly.pdbx_seq_one_letter_code
_entity_poly.pdbx_strand_id
1 'polypeptide(L)'
;PSGTMNDFGANFNLSTNLEEAAKTVCEGKVDVFDLGKINHQYFNYVAGFGMICEVSFETDQELKHVLGNLAYVIKAVSLLPNLKPYHVKMNIDGQEIEKDLMFGLIINGVRVSGFDLVEKSDDAMKDGTLNVILVEHTPNLLELYNYPVGLLNPSVNGKYVTRYQAKHITIEADEPMKWTLDGEKGKERDKAEIQVVPRALKIIC
;
A
#
# COMPACT_ATOMS: atom_id res chain seq x y z
N PRO A 1 14.35 -8.94 10.68
CA PRO A 1 13.50 -9.21 9.49
C PRO A 1 13.94 -10.48 8.76
N SER A 2 13.02 -11.43 8.56
CA SER A 2 13.34 -12.73 7.92
C SER A 2 12.28 -13.16 6.89
N GLY A 3 11.38 -12.27 6.53
CA GLY A 3 10.38 -12.48 5.49
C GLY A 3 10.92 -12.28 4.08
N THR A 4 10.09 -12.51 3.06
CA THR A 4 10.48 -12.40 1.65
C THR A 4 10.81 -10.96 1.25
N MET A 5 9.97 -10.00 1.59
CA MET A 5 10.13 -8.58 1.20
C MET A 5 10.67 -7.72 2.34
N ASN A 6 10.36 -8.08 3.58
CA ASN A 6 10.75 -7.34 4.78
C ASN A 6 10.34 -5.86 4.77
N ASP A 7 9.26 -5.49 4.05
CA ASP A 7 8.85 -4.10 3.85
C ASP A 7 8.64 -3.36 5.17
N PHE A 8 7.98 -4.02 6.13
CA PHE A 8 7.77 -3.43 7.45
C PHE A 8 9.10 -3.11 8.14
N GLY A 9 10.04 -4.06 8.19
CA GLY A 9 11.38 -3.85 8.77
C GLY A 9 12.19 -2.78 8.01
N ALA A 10 12.04 -2.73 6.69
CA ALA A 10 12.74 -1.76 5.86
C ALA A 10 12.30 -0.31 6.12
N ASN A 11 11.03 -0.08 6.48
CA ASN A 11 10.54 1.24 6.88
C ASN A 11 11.21 1.77 8.17
N PHE A 12 11.80 0.88 8.99
CA PHE A 12 12.56 1.25 10.21
C PHE A 12 14.07 1.09 10.05
N ASN A 13 14.55 0.86 8.83
CA ASN A 13 15.98 0.57 8.55
C ASN A 13 16.52 -0.63 9.34
N LEU A 14 15.68 -1.59 9.71
CA LEU A 14 16.11 -2.79 10.42
C LEU A 14 16.88 -3.73 9.49
N SER A 15 18.08 -4.12 9.93
CA SER A 15 18.94 -5.02 9.17
C SER A 15 18.35 -6.42 9.03
N THR A 16 18.55 -7.04 7.86
CA THR A 16 18.28 -8.46 7.62
C THR A 16 19.44 -9.37 8.07
N ASN A 17 20.59 -8.80 8.44
CA ASN A 17 21.69 -9.52 9.06
C ASN A 17 21.31 -9.87 10.50
N LEU A 18 21.42 -11.16 10.86
CA LEU A 18 20.99 -11.66 12.18
C LEU A 18 21.78 -11.07 13.35
N GLU A 19 23.09 -10.84 13.18
CA GLU A 19 23.94 -10.27 14.23
C GLU A 19 23.60 -8.80 14.49
N GLU A 20 23.39 -8.02 13.40
CA GLU A 20 22.99 -6.62 13.51
C GLU A 20 21.58 -6.49 14.08
N ALA A 21 20.64 -7.34 13.66
CA ALA A 21 19.30 -7.37 14.19
C ALA A 21 19.31 -7.72 15.70
N ALA A 22 20.16 -8.67 16.12
CA ALA A 22 20.33 -9.00 17.53
C ALA A 22 20.92 -7.84 18.34
N LYS A 23 21.90 -7.12 17.79
CA LYS A 23 22.44 -5.89 18.42
C LYS A 23 21.35 -4.83 18.57
N THR A 24 20.53 -4.62 17.55
CA THR A 24 19.40 -3.68 17.63
C THR A 24 18.46 -4.02 18.78
N VAL A 25 18.15 -5.31 19.01
CA VAL A 25 17.30 -5.73 20.13
C VAL A 25 17.96 -5.42 21.49
N CYS A 26 19.29 -5.57 21.60
CA CYS A 26 20.02 -5.40 22.86
C CYS A 26 20.39 -3.94 23.17
N GLU A 27 20.73 -3.16 22.15
CA GLU A 27 21.36 -1.85 22.27
C GLU A 27 20.49 -0.71 21.69
N GLY A 28 19.47 -1.06 20.88
CA GLY A 28 18.57 -0.10 20.24
C GLY A 28 17.70 0.66 21.21
N LYS A 29 17.12 1.74 20.74
CA LYS A 29 16.22 2.58 21.54
C LYS A 29 14.78 2.34 21.10
N VAL A 30 13.87 2.44 22.07
CA VAL A 30 12.44 2.42 21.76
C VAL A 30 12.05 3.72 21.10
N ASP A 31 11.54 3.65 19.88
CA ASP A 31 10.93 4.77 19.21
C ASP A 31 9.42 4.51 18.98
N VAL A 32 8.66 5.58 18.69
CA VAL A 32 7.20 5.56 18.65
C VAL A 32 6.72 5.97 17.28
N PHE A 33 5.87 5.13 16.69
CA PHE A 33 5.39 5.24 15.31
C PHE A 33 3.88 5.25 15.22
N ASP A 34 3.38 5.69 14.11
CA ASP A 34 1.96 5.72 13.79
C ASP A 34 1.49 4.33 13.32
N LEU A 35 0.17 4.10 13.42
CA LEU A 35 -0.51 2.95 12.81
C LEU A 35 -1.64 3.43 11.91
N GLY A 36 -1.96 2.64 10.91
CA GLY A 36 -3.21 2.78 10.19
C GLY A 36 -4.34 2.01 10.88
N LYS A 37 -5.55 2.53 10.83
CA LYS A 37 -6.76 1.86 11.28
C LYS A 37 -7.82 1.91 10.20
N ILE A 38 -8.43 0.76 9.91
CA ILE A 38 -9.57 0.63 9.00
C ILE A 38 -10.75 0.02 9.76
N ASN A 39 -11.81 0.81 9.95
CA ASN A 39 -12.94 0.46 10.82
C ASN A 39 -12.45 0.01 12.22
N HIS A 40 -12.52 -1.29 12.53
CA HIS A 40 -12.11 -1.86 13.82
C HIS A 40 -10.79 -2.67 13.73
N GLN A 41 -10.09 -2.63 12.60
CA GLN A 41 -8.83 -3.36 12.37
C GLN A 41 -7.67 -2.38 12.24
N TYR A 42 -6.49 -2.81 12.65
CA TYR A 42 -5.26 -2.04 12.47
C TYR A 42 -4.43 -2.65 11.36
N PHE A 43 -3.62 -1.82 10.70
CA PHE A 43 -2.57 -2.25 9.79
C PHE A 43 -1.29 -1.47 10.10
N ASN A 44 -0.16 -2.12 9.89
CA ASN A 44 1.14 -1.55 10.25
C ASN A 44 1.67 -0.62 9.16
N TYR A 45 1.66 -1.06 7.90
CA TYR A 45 2.28 -0.30 6.82
C TYR A 45 1.42 -0.17 5.56
N VAL A 46 0.48 -1.08 5.28
CA VAL A 46 -0.35 -0.97 4.08
C VAL A 46 -1.74 -1.58 4.22
N ALA A 47 -2.74 -0.86 3.75
CA ALA A 47 -4.04 -1.38 3.39
C ALA A 47 -4.26 -1.18 1.89
N GLY A 48 -4.72 -2.21 1.20
CA GLY A 48 -5.00 -2.16 -0.22
C GLY A 48 -6.39 -2.68 -0.54
N PHE A 49 -7.00 -2.17 -1.61
CA PHE A 49 -8.29 -2.64 -2.08
C PHE A 49 -8.34 -2.77 -3.61
N GLY A 50 -9.32 -3.53 -4.08
CA GLY A 50 -9.56 -3.75 -5.49
C GLY A 50 -8.66 -4.82 -6.09
N MET A 51 -8.28 -4.66 -7.35
CA MET A 51 -7.56 -5.64 -8.16
C MET A 51 -6.27 -6.17 -7.51
N ILE A 52 -5.57 -5.34 -6.76
CA ILE A 52 -4.29 -5.74 -6.12
C ILE A 52 -4.48 -6.93 -5.17
N CYS A 53 -5.69 -7.09 -4.62
CA CYS A 53 -6.01 -8.24 -3.77
C CYS A 53 -6.13 -9.54 -4.57
N GLU A 54 -6.57 -9.49 -5.82
CA GLU A 54 -6.69 -10.67 -6.69
C GLU A 54 -5.32 -11.14 -7.16
N VAL A 55 -4.48 -10.22 -7.59
CA VAL A 55 -3.11 -10.52 -8.05
C VAL A 55 -2.25 -11.12 -6.94
N SER A 56 -2.37 -10.58 -5.72
CA SER A 56 -1.55 -11.01 -4.58
C SER A 56 -1.82 -12.45 -4.14
N PHE A 57 -3.06 -12.95 -4.33
CA PHE A 57 -3.45 -14.29 -3.88
C PHE A 57 -3.32 -15.37 -4.95
N GLU A 58 -3.34 -15.02 -6.25
CA GLU A 58 -3.33 -15.96 -7.35
C GLU A 58 -1.95 -16.17 -8.01
N THR A 59 -0.91 -15.45 -7.55
CA THR A 59 0.40 -15.53 -8.20
C THR A 59 1.16 -16.78 -7.77
N ASP A 60 1.44 -17.67 -8.74
CA ASP A 60 2.24 -18.87 -8.56
C ASP A 60 3.61 -18.59 -7.93
N GLN A 61 4.00 -19.38 -6.92
CA GLN A 61 5.27 -19.23 -6.21
C GLN A 61 6.49 -19.38 -7.15
N GLU A 62 6.38 -20.14 -8.23
CA GLU A 62 7.45 -20.36 -9.19
C GLU A 62 7.83 -19.09 -9.97
N LEU A 63 6.85 -18.24 -10.35
CA LEU A 63 7.09 -16.96 -11.01
C LEU A 63 7.82 -15.95 -10.11
N LYS A 64 7.59 -16.04 -8.80
CA LYS A 64 8.26 -15.19 -7.79
C LYS A 64 9.77 -15.42 -7.75
N HIS A 65 10.22 -16.66 -7.93
CA HIS A 65 11.63 -17.00 -7.87
C HIS A 65 12.44 -16.59 -9.10
N VAL A 66 11.80 -16.55 -10.28
CA VAL A 66 12.51 -16.30 -11.56
C VAL A 66 12.60 -14.81 -11.91
N LEU A 67 11.54 -14.05 -11.69
CA LEU A 67 11.43 -12.66 -12.13
C LEU A 67 11.35 -11.63 -10.97
N GLY A 68 11.36 -12.10 -9.73
CA GLY A 68 11.27 -11.23 -8.54
C GLY A 68 10.04 -10.31 -8.57
N ASN A 69 10.20 -9.12 -8.00
CA ASN A 69 9.11 -8.14 -7.88
C ASN A 69 8.53 -7.67 -9.23
N LEU A 70 9.34 -7.69 -10.29
CA LEU A 70 8.91 -7.27 -11.63
C LEU A 70 7.84 -8.19 -12.21
N ALA A 71 7.85 -9.49 -11.86
CA ALA A 71 6.84 -10.45 -12.29
C ALA A 71 5.44 -10.07 -11.82
N TYR A 72 5.32 -9.54 -10.61
CA TYR A 72 4.03 -9.07 -10.09
C TYR A 72 3.48 -7.90 -10.89
N VAL A 73 4.33 -6.95 -11.21
CA VAL A 73 3.93 -5.77 -12.00
C VAL A 73 3.48 -6.19 -13.38
N ILE A 74 4.23 -7.08 -14.05
CA ILE A 74 3.89 -7.58 -15.39
C ILE A 74 2.58 -8.36 -15.35
N LYS A 75 2.42 -9.28 -14.39
CA LYS A 75 1.18 -10.07 -14.25
C LYS A 75 -0.01 -9.18 -13.91
N ALA A 76 0.15 -8.23 -13.00
CA ALA A 76 -0.89 -7.26 -12.67
C ALA A 76 -1.37 -6.52 -13.93
N VAL A 77 -0.44 -5.96 -14.71
CA VAL A 77 -0.75 -5.26 -15.95
C VAL A 77 -1.45 -6.17 -16.96
N SER A 78 -1.07 -7.44 -17.07
CA SER A 78 -1.69 -8.40 -18.00
C SER A 78 -3.13 -8.79 -17.64
N LEU A 79 -3.52 -8.68 -16.38
CA LEU A 79 -4.88 -8.97 -15.91
C LEU A 79 -5.83 -7.77 -16.02
N LEU A 80 -5.30 -6.55 -16.07
CA LEU A 80 -6.07 -5.31 -16.12
C LEU A 80 -7.21 -5.28 -17.15
N PRO A 81 -7.01 -5.75 -18.40
CA PRO A 81 -8.05 -5.68 -19.43
C PRO A 81 -9.33 -6.47 -19.11
N ASN A 82 -9.24 -7.45 -18.23
CA ASN A 82 -10.35 -8.37 -17.90
C ASN A 82 -11.06 -8.00 -16.59
N LEU A 83 -10.59 -6.97 -15.89
CA LEU A 83 -11.11 -6.58 -14.58
C LEU A 83 -12.00 -5.35 -14.70
N LYS A 84 -13.10 -5.37 -13.96
CA LYS A 84 -14.00 -4.22 -13.87
C LYS A 84 -13.43 -3.23 -12.85
N PRO A 85 -13.48 -1.92 -13.14
CA PRO A 85 -13.19 -0.92 -12.13
C PRO A 85 -14.28 -0.90 -11.06
N TYR A 86 -13.91 -0.46 -9.87
CA TYR A 86 -14.84 -0.12 -8.80
C TYR A 86 -15.19 1.36 -8.91
N HIS A 87 -16.48 1.67 -8.96
CA HIS A 87 -16.94 3.05 -8.82
C HIS A 87 -16.92 3.41 -7.35
N VAL A 88 -16.13 4.44 -6.99
CA VAL A 88 -15.81 4.75 -5.60
C VAL A 88 -16.01 6.23 -5.33
N LYS A 89 -16.75 6.52 -4.25
CA LYS A 89 -16.84 7.84 -3.62
C LYS A 89 -15.96 7.87 -2.41
N MET A 90 -15.12 8.89 -2.31
CA MET A 90 -14.19 9.05 -1.19
C MET A 90 -14.26 10.46 -0.64
N ASN A 91 -14.06 10.57 0.66
CA ASN A 91 -13.75 11.83 1.31
C ASN A 91 -12.35 11.69 1.91
N ILE A 92 -11.43 12.56 1.50
CA ILE A 92 -10.04 12.58 1.93
C ILE A 92 -9.80 13.91 2.65
N ASP A 93 -9.83 13.89 3.99
CA ASP A 93 -9.70 15.08 4.84
C ASP A 93 -10.65 16.22 4.44
N GLY A 94 -11.90 15.92 4.05
CA GLY A 94 -12.90 16.88 3.61
C GLY A 94 -12.94 17.14 2.10
N GLN A 95 -12.00 16.64 1.33
CA GLN A 95 -12.05 16.68 -0.12
C GLN A 95 -12.84 15.47 -0.66
N GLU A 96 -13.98 15.74 -1.28
CA GLU A 96 -14.77 14.72 -1.94
C GLU A 96 -14.25 14.44 -3.34
N ILE A 97 -14.11 13.15 -3.68
CA ILE A 97 -13.74 12.67 -5.00
C ILE A 97 -14.63 11.47 -5.38
N GLU A 98 -14.89 11.34 -6.67
CA GLU A 98 -15.64 10.23 -7.26
C GLU A 98 -14.88 9.73 -8.48
N LYS A 99 -14.51 8.44 -8.50
CA LYS A 99 -13.62 7.88 -9.51
C LYS A 99 -13.91 6.40 -9.77
N ASP A 100 -13.58 5.97 -10.98
CA ASP A 100 -13.52 4.56 -11.34
C ASP A 100 -12.09 4.05 -11.11
N LEU A 101 -11.91 3.26 -10.07
CA LEU A 101 -10.60 2.79 -9.62
C LEU A 101 -10.39 1.31 -9.94
N MET A 102 -9.20 0.98 -10.43
CA MET A 102 -8.73 -0.39 -10.51
C MET A 102 -8.32 -0.90 -9.14
N PHE A 103 -7.59 -0.09 -8.39
CA PHE A 103 -7.19 -0.37 -7.01
C PHE A 103 -6.74 0.89 -6.28
N GLY A 104 -6.62 0.79 -4.97
CA GLY A 104 -6.04 1.82 -4.14
C GLY A 104 -5.14 1.22 -3.05
N LEU A 105 -4.14 1.99 -2.66
CA LEU A 105 -3.24 1.70 -1.55
C LEU A 105 -3.30 2.84 -0.54
N ILE A 106 -3.40 2.48 0.73
CA ILE A 106 -3.26 3.39 1.86
C ILE A 106 -2.03 2.94 2.64
N ILE A 107 -0.99 3.76 2.64
CA ILE A 107 0.35 3.41 3.08
C ILE A 107 0.72 4.24 4.30
N ASN A 108 1.12 3.56 5.37
CA ASN A 108 1.82 4.14 6.51
C ASN A 108 3.30 3.83 6.34
N GLY A 109 4.09 4.79 5.87
CA GLY A 109 5.49 4.62 5.49
C GLY A 109 5.78 4.82 4.01
N VAL A 110 6.83 4.17 3.49
CA VAL A 110 7.39 4.42 2.15
C VAL A 110 7.27 3.20 1.24
N ARG A 111 7.52 2.00 1.80
CA ARG A 111 7.83 0.80 1.03
C ARG A 111 6.71 -0.22 1.04
N VAL A 112 6.36 -0.72 -0.14
CA VAL A 112 5.36 -1.79 -0.34
C VAL A 112 5.84 -2.74 -1.43
N SER A 113 5.79 -4.05 -1.17
CA SER A 113 6.18 -5.12 -2.10
C SER A 113 7.59 -4.96 -2.69
N GLY A 114 8.53 -4.41 -1.89
CA GLY A 114 9.91 -4.17 -2.28
C GLY A 114 10.15 -2.88 -3.07
N PHE A 115 9.12 -2.08 -3.34
CA PHE A 115 9.21 -0.81 -4.04
C PHE A 115 8.98 0.37 -3.10
N ASP A 116 9.75 1.44 -3.28
CA ASP A 116 9.51 2.71 -2.61
C ASP A 116 8.42 3.46 -3.41
N LEU A 117 7.17 3.37 -2.95
CA LEU A 117 6.01 3.96 -3.62
C LEU A 117 5.68 5.38 -3.15
N VAL A 118 6.32 5.81 -2.07
CA VAL A 118 6.21 7.14 -1.47
C VAL A 118 7.61 7.75 -1.41
N GLU A 119 7.71 9.06 -1.47
CA GLU A 119 8.99 9.75 -1.28
C GLU A 119 9.59 9.43 0.09
N LYS A 120 10.91 9.18 0.10
CA LYS A 120 11.61 8.86 1.34
C LYS A 120 11.61 10.05 2.28
N SER A 121 11.20 9.79 3.50
CA SER A 121 11.28 10.72 4.63
C SER A 121 11.58 9.93 5.89
N ASP A 122 12.45 10.47 6.74
CA ASP A 122 12.77 9.85 8.04
C ASP A 122 11.57 9.82 8.98
N ASP A 123 10.58 10.68 8.74
CA ASP A 123 9.37 10.81 9.53
C ASP A 123 8.14 10.14 8.90
N ALA A 124 8.30 9.42 7.76
CA ALA A 124 7.17 8.86 7.00
C ALA A 124 6.22 7.95 7.80
N MET A 125 6.65 7.44 8.95
CA MET A 125 5.82 6.66 9.87
C MET A 125 5.53 7.38 11.19
N LYS A 126 5.77 8.69 11.27
CA LYS A 126 5.60 9.53 12.47
C LYS A 126 4.95 10.88 12.18
N ASP A 127 4.66 11.18 10.92
CA ASP A 127 4.18 12.47 10.46
C ASP A 127 2.68 12.70 10.73
N GLY A 128 2.00 11.68 11.27
CA GLY A 128 0.58 11.73 11.58
C GLY A 128 -0.31 11.71 10.35
N THR A 129 0.19 11.16 9.21
CA THR A 129 -0.57 11.05 7.96
C THR A 129 -0.44 9.66 7.34
N LEU A 130 -1.35 9.33 6.44
CA LEU A 130 -1.29 8.15 5.56
C LEU A 130 -1.15 8.63 4.13
N ASN A 131 -0.33 7.93 3.35
CA ASN A 131 -0.20 8.18 1.92
C ASN A 131 -1.25 7.36 1.17
N VAL A 132 -2.03 8.01 0.32
CA VAL A 132 -3.08 7.39 -0.49
C VAL A 132 -2.65 7.39 -1.93
N ILE A 133 -2.60 6.21 -2.55
CA ILE A 133 -2.30 6.05 -3.97
C ILE A 133 -3.52 5.43 -4.63
N LEU A 134 -4.11 6.14 -5.57
CA LEU A 134 -5.28 5.70 -6.34
C LEU A 134 -4.87 5.44 -7.78
N VAL A 135 -5.26 4.28 -8.30
CA VAL A 135 -5.01 3.88 -9.68
C VAL A 135 -6.34 3.80 -10.41
N GLU A 136 -6.53 4.75 -11.32
CA GLU A 136 -7.77 4.93 -12.07
C GLU A 136 -7.85 3.95 -13.26
N HIS A 137 -9.07 3.63 -13.65
CA HIS A 137 -9.31 2.82 -14.83
C HIS A 137 -8.97 3.58 -16.13
N THR A 138 -8.39 2.86 -17.11
CA THR A 138 -8.29 3.33 -18.49
C THR A 138 -8.96 2.36 -19.45
N PRO A 139 -9.84 2.81 -20.32
CA PRO A 139 -10.40 1.96 -21.38
C PRO A 139 -9.41 1.67 -22.52
N ASN A 140 -8.29 2.39 -22.57
CA ASN A 140 -7.31 2.27 -23.63
C ASN A 140 -6.16 1.34 -23.21
N LEU A 141 -6.15 0.11 -23.73
CA LEU A 141 -5.12 -0.88 -23.44
C LEU A 141 -3.69 -0.41 -23.77
N LEU A 142 -3.53 0.47 -24.77
CA LEU A 142 -2.23 1.02 -25.13
C LEU A 142 -1.68 1.98 -24.06
N GLU A 143 -2.52 2.42 -23.13
CA GLU A 143 -2.10 3.32 -22.05
C GLU A 143 -1.77 2.60 -20.75
N LEU A 144 -1.92 1.27 -20.69
CA LEU A 144 -1.60 0.47 -19.49
C LEU A 144 -0.13 0.60 -19.06
N TYR A 145 0.78 0.93 -19.99
CA TYR A 145 2.17 1.18 -19.66
C TYR A 145 2.38 2.38 -18.70
N ASN A 146 1.39 3.29 -18.63
CA ASN A 146 1.48 4.44 -17.72
C ASN A 146 1.35 4.04 -16.24
N TYR A 147 0.74 2.89 -15.92
CA TYR A 147 0.57 2.45 -14.54
C TYR A 147 1.89 2.19 -13.80
N PRO A 148 2.79 1.31 -14.32
CA PRO A 148 4.09 1.11 -13.68
C PRO A 148 4.89 2.41 -13.58
N VAL A 149 4.88 3.24 -14.65
CA VAL A 149 5.60 4.52 -14.67
C VAL A 149 5.07 5.45 -13.58
N GLY A 150 3.74 5.58 -13.45
CA GLY A 150 3.12 6.42 -12.43
C GLY A 150 3.29 5.87 -11.03
N LEU A 151 3.20 4.55 -10.83
CA LEU A 151 3.37 3.92 -9.51
C LEU A 151 4.81 4.02 -8.98
N LEU A 152 5.79 3.76 -9.84
CA LEU A 152 7.21 3.71 -9.47
C LEU A 152 7.89 5.10 -9.46
N ASN A 153 7.14 6.15 -9.76
CA ASN A 153 7.63 7.53 -9.63
C ASN A 153 6.89 8.24 -8.49
N PRO A 154 7.39 8.17 -7.24
CA PRO A 154 6.69 8.73 -6.08
C PRO A 154 6.54 10.25 -6.08
N SER A 155 7.42 10.97 -6.81
CA SER A 155 7.47 12.44 -6.80
C SER A 155 6.42 13.12 -7.68
N VAL A 156 5.70 12.37 -8.52
CA VAL A 156 4.74 12.95 -9.45
C VAL A 156 3.47 12.12 -9.57
N ASN A 157 2.34 12.79 -9.78
CA ASN A 157 1.13 12.12 -10.20
C ASN A 157 1.28 11.66 -11.66
N GLY A 158 0.98 10.39 -11.91
CA GLY A 158 0.89 9.84 -13.25
C GLY A 158 -0.48 10.17 -13.88
N LYS A 159 -0.61 9.90 -15.19
CA LYS A 159 -1.89 10.12 -15.91
C LYS A 159 -3.08 9.40 -15.24
N TYR A 160 -2.84 8.22 -14.67
CA TYR A 160 -3.85 7.37 -14.01
C TYR A 160 -3.49 7.03 -12.58
N VAL A 161 -2.51 7.69 -12.01
CA VAL A 161 -2.06 7.48 -10.63
C VAL A 161 -2.09 8.80 -9.92
N THR A 162 -2.98 8.91 -8.94
CA THR A 162 -3.15 10.11 -8.12
C THR A 162 -2.73 9.80 -6.69
N ARG A 163 -2.04 10.74 -6.04
CA ARG A 163 -1.55 10.63 -4.68
C ARG A 163 -2.12 11.70 -3.79
N TYR A 164 -2.41 11.32 -2.54
CA TYR A 164 -2.82 12.23 -1.48
C TYR A 164 -2.08 11.87 -0.20
N GLN A 165 -2.00 12.82 0.73
CA GLN A 165 -1.72 12.58 2.14
C GLN A 165 -2.96 12.92 2.94
N ALA A 166 -3.33 12.08 3.91
CA ALA A 166 -4.54 12.26 4.68
C ALA A 166 -4.43 11.69 6.10
N LYS A 167 -5.22 12.27 7.00
CA LYS A 167 -5.41 11.76 8.36
C LYS A 167 -6.65 10.89 8.49
N HIS A 168 -7.68 11.23 7.70
CA HIS A 168 -8.96 10.54 7.73
C HIS A 168 -9.51 10.36 6.31
N ILE A 169 -9.93 9.15 5.98
CA ILE A 169 -10.41 8.76 4.66
C ILE A 169 -11.69 7.97 4.85
N THR A 170 -12.76 8.33 4.17
CA THR A 170 -13.92 7.47 4.00
C THR A 170 -14.01 7.01 2.56
N ILE A 171 -14.40 5.76 2.37
CA ILE A 171 -14.56 5.12 1.06
C ILE A 171 -15.91 4.46 1.02
N GLU A 172 -16.67 4.71 -0.03
CA GLU A 172 -17.92 4.05 -0.34
C GLU A 172 -17.89 3.59 -1.80
N ALA A 173 -18.10 2.30 -2.04
CA ALA A 173 -18.15 1.70 -3.37
C ALA A 173 -19.54 1.15 -3.66
N ASP A 174 -19.92 1.07 -4.93
CA ASP A 174 -21.22 0.55 -5.36
C ASP A 174 -21.37 -0.95 -5.08
N GLU A 175 -20.26 -1.66 -4.94
CA GLU A 175 -20.22 -3.10 -4.61
C GLU A 175 -19.08 -3.41 -3.63
N PRO A 176 -19.17 -4.52 -2.86
CA PRO A 176 -18.11 -4.91 -1.94
C PRO A 176 -16.79 -5.15 -2.65
N MET A 177 -15.74 -4.49 -2.19
CA MET A 177 -14.37 -4.64 -2.67
C MET A 177 -13.59 -5.59 -1.78
N LYS A 178 -12.69 -6.37 -2.37
CA LYS A 178 -11.68 -7.14 -1.65
C LYS A 178 -10.63 -6.20 -1.06
N TRP A 179 -10.21 -6.50 0.16
CA TRP A 179 -9.17 -5.75 0.87
C TRP A 179 -8.00 -6.66 1.26
N THR A 180 -6.84 -6.06 1.38
CA THR A 180 -5.65 -6.66 2.02
C THR A 180 -5.12 -5.71 3.08
N LEU A 181 -4.63 -6.26 4.18
CA LEU A 181 -3.99 -5.51 5.26
C LEU A 181 -2.63 -6.14 5.53
N ASP A 182 -1.55 -5.38 5.38
CA ASP A 182 -0.17 -5.86 5.56
C ASP A 182 0.17 -7.15 4.78
N GLY A 183 -0.45 -7.32 3.61
CA GLY A 183 -0.28 -8.51 2.76
C GLY A 183 -1.24 -9.66 3.06
N GLU A 184 -2.00 -9.60 4.15
CA GLU A 184 -2.97 -10.63 4.52
C GLU A 184 -4.36 -10.32 3.96
N LYS A 185 -5.15 -11.38 3.68
CA LYS A 185 -6.51 -11.23 3.16
C LYS A 185 -7.41 -10.54 4.19
N GLY A 186 -7.92 -9.38 3.84
CA GLY A 186 -8.90 -8.64 4.61
C GLY A 186 -10.34 -9.08 4.32
N LYS A 187 -11.29 -8.46 5.01
CA LYS A 187 -12.72 -8.64 4.75
C LYS A 187 -13.16 -7.86 3.53
N GLU A 188 -14.07 -8.42 2.74
CA GLU A 188 -14.78 -7.67 1.70
C GLU A 188 -15.70 -6.64 2.33
N ARG A 189 -15.73 -5.42 1.75
CA ARG A 189 -16.57 -4.33 2.24
C ARG A 189 -16.81 -3.29 1.15
N ASP A 190 -17.99 -2.71 1.17
CA ASP A 190 -18.39 -1.58 0.32
C ASP A 190 -18.07 -0.23 0.98
N LYS A 191 -17.99 -0.20 2.33
CA LYS A 191 -17.68 1.01 3.11
C LYS A 191 -16.47 0.79 4.02
N ALA A 192 -15.57 1.76 4.00
CA ALA A 192 -14.40 1.77 4.86
C ALA A 192 -14.17 3.18 5.43
N GLU A 193 -13.88 3.24 6.72
CA GLU A 193 -13.38 4.42 7.40
C GLU A 193 -11.95 4.15 7.82
N ILE A 194 -11.03 4.97 7.36
CA ILE A 194 -9.60 4.80 7.56
C ILE A 194 -9.03 6.04 8.22
N GLN A 195 -8.21 5.84 9.22
CA GLN A 195 -7.53 6.94 9.92
C GLN A 195 -6.14 6.55 10.36
N VAL A 196 -5.27 7.55 10.46
CA VAL A 196 -4.00 7.38 11.17
C VAL A 196 -4.28 7.37 12.67
N VAL A 197 -3.55 6.51 13.41
CA VAL A 197 -3.53 6.48 14.87
C VAL A 197 -2.11 6.88 15.30
N PRO A 198 -1.91 8.16 15.66
CA PRO A 198 -0.57 8.66 15.93
C PRO A 198 0.06 7.99 17.15
N ARG A 199 1.35 7.69 17.04
CA ARG A 199 2.20 7.21 18.14
C ARG A 199 1.68 5.95 18.85
N ALA A 200 1.03 5.05 18.09
CA ALA A 200 0.36 3.86 18.62
C ALA A 200 1.28 2.62 18.67
N LEU A 201 2.41 2.65 17.97
CA LEU A 201 3.33 1.52 17.85
C LEU A 201 4.70 1.87 18.46
N LYS A 202 5.23 0.96 19.28
CA LYS A 202 6.59 1.08 19.84
C LYS A 202 7.49 0.03 19.22
N ILE A 203 8.62 0.45 18.68
CA ILE A 203 9.61 -0.44 18.06
C ILE A 203 10.99 -0.12 18.62
N ILE A 204 11.82 -1.16 18.78
CA ILE A 204 13.24 -1.02 19.08
C ILE A 204 13.98 -0.93 17.75
N CYS A 205 14.64 0.18 17.49
CA CYS A 205 15.41 0.44 16.28
C CYS A 205 16.65 1.31 16.57
#